data_b28c1c0da2b786ba9ed629c72f109b82
#
_entry.id   b28c1c0da2b786ba9ed629c72f109b82
#
_cell.length_a   1.000
_cell.length_b   1.000
_cell.length_c   1.000
_cell.angle_alpha   90.00
_cell.angle_beta   90.00
_cell.angle_gamma   90.00
#
_symmetry.space_group_name_H-M   'P 1'
#
loop_
_entity.id
_entity.type
_entity.pdbx_description
1 polymer ?
#
loop_
_entity_poly.entity_id
_entity_poly.type
_entity_poly.pdbx_seq_one_letter_code
_entity_poly.pdbx_strand_id
1 'polypeptide(L)'
;MKIIHSRLLLALSALLLAACSQPKDKFIFEGKIAGIQQAEFYVYSDDGALSGVDTIRIDDGKFSYECQLTSPAVLTLLYPNFSQTYIVAEPGKTIEMKGDAAKLGEADISGSEENELLTDFRQKQNTLPENNQRLAASEFIRTHTKTLAAVAVFKKYFAYAQTPDAATTRSLLKDLTKAQPRNAALTLMAERLLAQLNGAAGQTLPDFSFETLAGKPVNKAQFSGRLFVVFFTASWAGNSRLIAESLRRMHNAYGNRVGAVVLSMDLDRNGCKQQMERDSISAPVICDGKAFQSKAAQTLGLRYVPGNLLVNAEGRVVARDLDFDEMEKRLAELMK
;
A
#
# COMPACT_ATOMS: atom_id res chain seq x y z
N MET A 1 34.71 7.50 -62.83
CA MET A 1 33.28 7.34 -62.52
C MET A 1 32.95 6.26 -61.47
N LYS A 2 33.62 5.13 -61.42
CA LYS A 2 33.36 4.06 -60.42
C LYS A 2 33.71 4.38 -58.96
N ILE A 3 34.65 5.27 -58.70
CA ILE A 3 35.13 5.62 -57.35
C ILE A 3 34.14 6.58 -56.61
N ILE A 4 33.45 7.43 -57.37
CA ILE A 4 32.47 8.40 -56.84
C ILE A 4 31.20 7.68 -56.36
N HIS A 5 30.75 6.63 -57.06
CA HIS A 5 29.58 5.84 -56.70
C HIS A 5 29.82 5.01 -55.41
N SER A 6 31.04 4.49 -55.20
CA SER A 6 31.42 3.73 -54.01
C SER A 6 31.44 4.59 -52.74
N ARG A 7 31.90 5.84 -52.83
CA ARG A 7 31.90 6.78 -51.70
C ARG A 7 30.51 7.31 -51.36
N LEU A 8 29.62 7.44 -52.35
CA LEU A 8 28.22 7.84 -52.14
C LEU A 8 27.42 6.72 -51.47
N LEU A 9 27.67 5.46 -51.83
CA LEU A 9 27.04 4.29 -51.16
C LEU A 9 27.52 4.11 -49.72
N LEU A 10 28.80 4.35 -49.41
CA LEU A 10 29.32 4.32 -48.06
C LEU A 10 28.78 5.45 -47.17
N ALA A 11 28.58 6.64 -47.72
CA ALA A 11 27.98 7.76 -47.01
C ALA A 11 26.50 7.54 -46.74
N LEU A 12 25.77 6.90 -47.65
CA LEU A 12 24.36 6.57 -47.48
C LEU A 12 24.14 5.45 -46.46
N SER A 13 25.06 4.45 -46.37
CA SER A 13 25.02 3.40 -45.35
C SER A 13 25.40 3.91 -43.94
N ALA A 14 26.26 4.93 -43.86
CA ALA A 14 26.61 5.56 -42.58
C ALA A 14 25.47 6.45 -42.05
N LEU A 15 24.64 7.03 -42.90
CA LEU A 15 23.44 7.78 -42.48
C LEU A 15 22.31 6.88 -41.94
N LEU A 16 22.23 5.62 -42.36
CA LEU A 16 21.25 4.66 -41.87
C LEU A 16 21.58 4.07 -40.50
N LEU A 17 22.82 4.19 -40.02
CA LEU A 17 23.26 3.77 -38.71
C LEU A 17 23.11 4.85 -37.61
N ALA A 18 22.76 6.08 -38.00
CA ALA A 18 22.39 7.16 -37.09
C ALA A 18 20.91 7.11 -36.66
N ALA A 19 20.20 6.02 -36.97
CA ALA A 19 18.83 5.83 -36.57
C ALA A 19 18.76 5.60 -35.03
N CYS A 20 18.43 6.67 -34.35
CA CYS A 20 17.75 6.69 -33.03
C CYS A 20 18.26 5.72 -31.97
N SER A 21 19.37 6.02 -31.34
CA SER A 21 19.54 5.59 -29.97
C SER A 21 18.65 6.47 -29.10
N GLN A 22 17.49 5.97 -28.70
CA GLN A 22 16.68 6.64 -27.68
C GLN A 22 17.56 6.93 -26.44
N PRO A 23 17.38 8.08 -25.78
CA PRO A 23 18.04 8.31 -24.50
C PRO A 23 17.76 7.11 -23.58
N LYS A 24 18.84 6.57 -22.99
CA LYS A 24 18.76 5.34 -22.18
C LYS A 24 17.86 5.43 -20.94
N ASP A 25 17.46 6.64 -20.58
CA ASP A 25 16.60 6.98 -19.43
C ASP A 25 15.16 7.34 -19.83
N LYS A 26 14.83 7.37 -21.11
CA LYS A 26 13.52 7.74 -21.62
C LYS A 26 12.61 6.53 -21.76
N PHE A 27 11.48 6.56 -21.07
CA PHE A 27 10.38 5.60 -21.26
C PHE A 27 9.32 6.22 -22.13
N ILE A 28 8.78 5.45 -23.08
CA ILE A 28 7.69 5.87 -23.96
C ILE A 28 6.52 4.90 -23.81
N PHE A 29 5.33 5.48 -23.63
CA PHE A 29 4.07 4.75 -23.62
C PHE A 29 3.14 5.35 -24.68
N GLU A 30 2.84 4.59 -25.70
CA GLU A 30 1.97 5.00 -26.78
C GLU A 30 0.86 4.01 -27.00
N GLY A 31 -0.20 4.43 -27.70
CA GLY A 31 -1.27 3.50 -27.96
C GLY A 31 -2.39 4.03 -28.82
N LYS A 32 -3.30 3.08 -29.10
CA LYS A 32 -4.52 3.34 -29.86
C LYS A 32 -5.71 2.69 -29.16
N ILE A 33 -6.73 3.50 -28.87
CA ILE A 33 -7.95 3.11 -28.21
C ILE A 33 -9.13 3.30 -29.17
N ALA A 34 -9.77 2.20 -29.53
CA ALA A 34 -10.98 2.25 -30.36
C ALA A 34 -12.16 2.79 -29.54
N GLY A 35 -13.11 3.42 -30.23
CA GLY A 35 -14.35 3.90 -29.58
C GLY A 35 -14.21 5.19 -28.78
N ILE A 36 -13.05 5.88 -28.84
CA ILE A 36 -12.82 7.14 -28.16
C ILE A 36 -12.15 8.13 -29.12
N GLN A 37 -12.62 9.37 -29.12
CA GLN A 37 -12.03 10.45 -29.95
C GLN A 37 -11.10 11.30 -29.09
N GLN A 38 -11.58 11.77 -27.95
CA GLN A 38 -10.84 12.60 -27.00
C GLN A 38 -11.08 12.12 -25.57
N ALA A 39 -10.01 11.99 -24.79
CA ALA A 39 -10.05 11.69 -23.37
C ALA A 39 -8.75 12.08 -22.69
N GLU A 40 -8.77 12.05 -21.37
CA GLU A 40 -7.57 12.15 -20.55
C GLU A 40 -7.46 10.91 -19.67
N PHE A 41 -6.31 10.25 -19.70
CA PHE A 41 -5.91 9.27 -18.71
C PHE A 41 -4.90 9.91 -17.78
N TYR A 42 -4.84 9.44 -16.56
CA TYR A 42 -3.87 9.90 -15.58
C TYR A 42 -2.87 8.80 -15.30
N VAL A 43 -1.59 9.15 -15.17
CA VAL A 43 -0.53 8.23 -14.82
C VAL A 43 0.26 8.74 -13.63
N TYR A 44 0.54 7.87 -12.68
CA TYR A 44 1.29 8.20 -11.48
C TYR A 44 2.05 6.98 -10.93
N SER A 45 2.96 7.24 -10.01
CA SER A 45 3.61 6.21 -9.20
C SER A 45 3.41 6.50 -7.72
N ASP A 46 3.24 5.46 -6.92
CA ASP A 46 3.15 5.56 -5.46
C ASP A 46 4.51 5.39 -4.76
N ASP A 47 5.56 5.17 -5.53
CA ASP A 47 6.93 4.98 -5.07
C ASP A 47 7.85 6.18 -5.37
N GLY A 48 7.31 7.23 -5.98
CA GLY A 48 8.06 8.45 -6.32
C GLY A 48 8.87 8.36 -7.62
N ALA A 49 8.67 7.33 -8.45
CA ALA A 49 9.29 7.26 -9.78
C ALA A 49 8.80 8.38 -10.71
N LEU A 50 7.55 8.82 -10.53
CA LEU A 50 7.00 10.04 -11.11
C LEU A 50 6.74 11.07 -10.02
N SER A 51 6.97 12.35 -10.34
CA SER A 51 6.68 13.48 -9.45
C SER A 51 5.23 13.92 -9.61
N GLY A 52 4.32 13.29 -8.84
CA GLY A 52 2.90 13.62 -8.87
C GLY A 52 2.10 12.80 -9.89
N VAL A 53 1.09 13.44 -10.48
CA VAL A 53 0.18 12.82 -11.46
C VAL A 53 0.35 13.51 -12.78
N ASP A 54 0.68 12.75 -13.81
CA ASP A 54 0.76 13.25 -15.19
C ASP A 54 -0.54 12.93 -15.95
N THR A 55 -0.81 13.74 -16.98
CA THR A 55 -1.99 13.58 -17.84
C THR A 55 -1.57 13.06 -19.22
N ILE A 56 -2.16 11.95 -19.64
CA ILE A 56 -2.04 11.39 -20.99
C ILE A 56 -3.25 11.82 -21.80
N ARG A 57 -3.05 12.67 -22.79
CA ARG A 57 -4.13 13.14 -23.67
C ARG A 57 -4.29 12.20 -24.85
N ILE A 58 -5.52 11.81 -25.10
CA ILE A 58 -5.92 11.01 -26.25
C ILE A 58 -6.56 11.94 -27.27
N ASP A 59 -6.06 11.88 -28.49
CA ASP A 59 -6.59 12.61 -29.64
C ASP A 59 -6.74 11.66 -30.83
N ASP A 60 -7.92 11.65 -31.43
CA ASP A 60 -8.31 10.68 -32.46
C ASP A 60 -8.00 9.22 -32.09
N GLY A 61 -8.29 8.90 -30.81
CA GLY A 61 -8.06 7.58 -30.25
C GLY A 61 -6.60 7.20 -30.05
N LYS A 62 -5.64 8.12 -30.24
CA LYS A 62 -4.20 7.88 -30.11
C LYS A 62 -3.61 8.70 -29.00
N PHE A 63 -2.54 8.19 -28.42
CA PHE A 63 -1.73 8.91 -27.43
C PHE A 63 -0.26 8.53 -27.52
N SER A 64 0.58 9.44 -27.04
CA SER A 64 1.99 9.19 -26.73
C SER A 64 2.34 9.94 -25.45
N TYR A 65 2.91 9.22 -24.51
CA TYR A 65 3.39 9.74 -23.23
C TYR A 65 4.86 9.39 -23.06
N GLU A 66 5.65 10.32 -22.55
CA GLU A 66 7.07 10.15 -22.33
C GLU A 66 7.44 10.62 -20.93
N CYS A 67 8.30 9.86 -20.25
CA CYS A 67 8.90 10.29 -18.99
C CYS A 67 10.35 9.81 -18.89
N GLN A 68 11.10 10.43 -17.97
CA GLN A 68 12.46 9.99 -17.64
C GLN A 68 12.41 9.13 -16.38
N LEU A 69 13.09 7.99 -16.44
CA LEU A 69 13.18 7.04 -15.34
C LEU A 69 14.64 6.66 -15.10
N THR A 70 15.04 6.66 -13.85
CA THR A 70 16.38 6.19 -13.44
C THR A 70 16.45 4.69 -13.18
N SER A 71 15.30 4.07 -12.94
CA SER A 71 15.14 2.62 -12.67
C SER A 71 13.75 2.16 -13.11
N PRO A 72 13.57 0.86 -13.37
CA PRO A 72 12.25 0.32 -13.66
C PRO A 72 11.26 0.57 -12.52
N ALA A 73 10.01 0.89 -12.87
CA ALA A 73 8.95 1.24 -11.91
C ALA A 73 7.59 0.67 -12.32
N VAL A 74 6.72 0.46 -11.33
CA VAL A 74 5.31 0.13 -11.58
C VAL A 74 4.50 1.42 -11.55
N LEU A 75 3.94 1.80 -12.70
CA LEU A 75 3.06 2.95 -12.84
C LEU A 75 1.59 2.52 -12.80
N THR A 76 0.75 3.39 -12.27
CA THR A 76 -0.70 3.23 -12.26
C THR A 76 -1.31 4.12 -13.34
N LEU A 77 -2.03 3.51 -14.27
CA LEU A 77 -2.83 4.19 -15.28
C LEU A 77 -4.27 4.25 -14.76
N LEU A 78 -4.79 5.45 -14.56
CA LEU A 78 -6.15 5.72 -14.08
C LEU A 78 -7.00 6.24 -15.21
N TYR A 79 -8.14 5.60 -15.43
CA TYR A 79 -9.10 5.95 -16.47
C TYR A 79 -10.21 6.87 -15.95
N PRO A 80 -10.96 7.57 -16.84
CA PRO A 80 -12.06 8.48 -16.44
C PRO A 80 -13.17 7.83 -15.61
N ASN A 81 -13.35 6.52 -15.72
CA ASN A 81 -14.32 5.74 -14.94
C ASN A 81 -13.73 5.25 -13.59
N PHE A 82 -12.58 5.78 -13.18
CA PHE A 82 -11.83 5.42 -11.97
C PHE A 82 -11.31 3.98 -11.92
N SER A 83 -11.44 3.20 -12.99
CA SER A 83 -10.74 1.93 -13.07
C SER A 83 -9.24 2.13 -13.34
N GLN A 84 -8.44 1.14 -12.95
CA GLN A 84 -6.98 1.24 -12.99
C GLN A 84 -6.34 0.05 -13.70
N THR A 85 -5.25 0.33 -14.41
CA THR A 85 -4.35 -0.69 -14.94
C THR A 85 -2.92 -0.38 -14.51
N TYR A 86 -2.18 -1.40 -14.09
CA TYR A 86 -0.76 -1.27 -13.80
C TYR A 86 0.05 -1.58 -15.04
N ILE A 87 1.10 -0.79 -15.27
CA ILE A 87 2.09 -0.99 -16.32
C ILE A 87 3.48 -0.97 -15.69
N VAL A 88 4.42 -1.68 -16.31
CA VAL A 88 5.84 -1.63 -15.93
C VAL A 88 6.56 -0.69 -16.91
N ALA A 89 7.10 0.38 -16.36
CA ALA A 89 7.91 1.34 -17.10
C ALA A 89 9.39 1.04 -16.89
N GLU A 90 10.12 0.83 -17.97
CA GLU A 90 11.55 0.50 -17.96
C GLU A 90 12.31 1.58 -18.74
N PRO A 91 13.42 2.12 -18.18
CA PRO A 91 14.25 3.09 -18.89
C PRO A 91 14.68 2.60 -20.27
N GLY A 92 14.54 3.45 -21.30
CA GLY A 92 14.92 3.13 -22.67
C GLY A 92 13.94 2.22 -23.44
N LYS A 93 12.82 1.85 -22.84
CA LYS A 93 11.80 1.01 -23.50
C LYS A 93 10.62 1.83 -24.01
N THR A 94 10.02 1.32 -25.08
CA THR A 94 8.72 1.76 -25.57
C THR A 94 7.73 0.62 -25.39
N ILE A 95 6.56 0.93 -24.82
CA ILE A 95 5.44 0.00 -24.73
C ILE A 95 4.26 0.54 -25.54
N GLU A 96 3.46 -0.35 -26.07
CA GLU A 96 2.27 -0.02 -26.87
C GLU A 96 1.01 -0.57 -26.22
N MET A 97 -0.05 0.23 -26.17
CA MET A 97 -1.38 -0.18 -25.72
C MET A 97 -2.39 -0.17 -26.86
N LYS A 98 -3.08 -1.28 -27.05
CA LYS A 98 -4.21 -1.42 -27.98
C LYS A 98 -5.44 -1.87 -27.20
N GLY A 99 -6.54 -1.13 -27.34
CA GLY A 99 -7.76 -1.44 -26.58
C GLY A 99 -9.02 -0.84 -27.16
N ASP A 100 -10.11 -1.12 -26.46
CA ASP A 100 -11.43 -0.53 -26.71
C ASP A 100 -11.87 0.26 -25.47
N ALA A 101 -12.41 1.45 -25.68
CA ALA A 101 -12.88 2.33 -24.61
C ALA A 101 -13.93 1.68 -23.69
N ALA A 102 -14.74 0.76 -24.22
CA ALA A 102 -15.73 0.01 -23.45
C ALA A 102 -15.09 -1.05 -22.54
N LYS A 103 -13.82 -1.45 -22.80
CA LYS A 103 -13.15 -2.56 -22.13
C LYS A 103 -11.67 -2.28 -21.87
N LEU A 104 -11.35 -1.11 -21.33
CA LEU A 104 -9.95 -0.69 -21.07
C LEU A 104 -9.18 -1.67 -20.17
N GLY A 105 -9.87 -2.37 -19.26
CA GLY A 105 -9.26 -3.42 -18.45
C GLY A 105 -8.78 -4.66 -19.22
N GLU A 106 -9.23 -4.84 -20.48
CA GLU A 106 -8.84 -5.95 -21.35
C GLU A 106 -7.79 -5.53 -22.40
N ALA A 107 -7.37 -4.26 -22.39
CA ALA A 107 -6.44 -3.73 -23.38
C ALA A 107 -5.15 -4.56 -23.43
N ASP A 108 -4.63 -4.77 -24.64
CA ASP A 108 -3.35 -5.41 -24.88
C ASP A 108 -2.22 -4.39 -24.66
N ILE A 109 -1.25 -4.72 -23.83
CA ILE A 109 -0.08 -3.88 -23.56
C ILE A 109 1.16 -4.74 -23.78
N SER A 110 1.97 -4.35 -24.76
CA SER A 110 3.12 -5.10 -25.25
C SER A 110 4.37 -4.22 -25.35
N GLY A 111 5.50 -4.78 -25.80
CA GLY A 111 6.78 -4.08 -25.98
C GLY A 111 7.79 -4.28 -24.85
N SER A 112 7.42 -5.02 -23.81
CA SER A 112 8.37 -5.57 -22.83
C SER A 112 7.84 -6.86 -22.23
N GLU A 113 8.75 -7.75 -21.81
CA GLU A 113 8.40 -9.04 -21.18
C GLU A 113 7.50 -8.85 -19.95
N GLU A 114 7.76 -7.82 -19.14
CA GLU A 114 6.97 -7.49 -17.94
C GLU A 114 5.53 -7.11 -18.29
N ASN A 115 5.32 -6.31 -19.32
CA ASN A 115 3.97 -5.87 -19.74
C ASN A 115 3.19 -6.97 -20.47
N GLU A 116 3.87 -7.79 -21.27
CA GLU A 116 3.27 -8.96 -21.90
C GLU A 116 2.82 -9.97 -20.84
N LEU A 117 3.65 -10.23 -19.83
CA LEU A 117 3.32 -11.09 -18.69
C LEU A 117 2.11 -10.55 -17.89
N LEU A 118 2.03 -9.23 -17.68
CA LEU A 118 0.89 -8.58 -17.03
C LEU A 118 -0.38 -8.68 -17.88
N THR A 119 -0.26 -8.51 -19.19
CA THR A 119 -1.39 -8.60 -20.12
C THR A 119 -1.95 -10.02 -20.14
N ASP A 120 -1.11 -11.03 -20.28
CA ASP A 120 -1.51 -12.43 -20.25
C ASP A 120 -2.22 -12.80 -18.93
N PHE A 121 -1.64 -12.36 -17.82
CA PHE A 121 -2.25 -12.56 -16.50
C PHE A 121 -3.62 -11.89 -16.42
N ARG A 122 -3.73 -10.61 -16.79
CA ARG A 122 -4.97 -9.81 -16.72
C ARG A 122 -6.08 -10.41 -17.57
N GLN A 123 -5.77 -10.85 -18.79
CA GLN A 123 -6.75 -11.49 -19.69
C GLN A 123 -7.27 -12.80 -19.13
N LYS A 124 -6.39 -13.63 -18.53
CA LYS A 124 -6.79 -14.87 -17.84
C LYS A 124 -7.67 -14.58 -16.62
N GLN A 125 -7.35 -13.52 -15.85
CA GLN A 125 -8.13 -13.15 -14.66
C GLN A 125 -9.58 -12.79 -15.00
N ASN A 126 -9.82 -12.09 -16.11
CA ASN A 126 -11.16 -11.68 -16.54
C ASN A 126 -12.11 -12.86 -16.82
N THR A 127 -11.58 -14.05 -17.01
CA THR A 127 -12.36 -15.30 -17.21
C THR A 127 -12.68 -16.02 -15.92
N LEU A 128 -12.08 -15.63 -14.79
CA LEU A 128 -12.22 -16.31 -13.51
C LEU A 128 -13.32 -15.67 -12.64
N PRO A 129 -14.09 -16.50 -11.89
CA PRO A 129 -14.92 -15.98 -10.81
C PRO A 129 -14.10 -15.18 -9.80
N GLU A 130 -14.68 -14.13 -9.22
CA GLU A 130 -13.98 -13.20 -8.30
C GLU A 130 -13.25 -13.92 -7.15
N ASN A 131 -13.89 -14.95 -6.57
CA ASN A 131 -13.29 -15.74 -5.49
C ASN A 131 -11.99 -16.48 -5.92
N ASN A 132 -11.84 -16.78 -7.20
CA ASN A 132 -10.66 -17.48 -7.73
C ASN A 132 -9.56 -16.51 -8.18
N GLN A 133 -9.89 -15.25 -8.46
CA GLN A 133 -8.92 -14.26 -8.94
C GLN A 133 -7.79 -14.04 -7.93
N ARG A 134 -8.10 -13.95 -6.64
CA ARG A 134 -7.10 -13.77 -5.59
C ARG A 134 -6.18 -14.98 -5.41
N LEU A 135 -6.72 -16.18 -5.57
CA LEU A 135 -5.92 -17.41 -5.53
C LEU A 135 -4.94 -17.45 -6.72
N ALA A 136 -5.43 -17.22 -7.94
CA ALA A 136 -4.60 -17.17 -9.14
C ALA A 136 -3.56 -16.03 -9.08
N ALA A 137 -3.90 -14.88 -8.49
CA ALA A 137 -2.93 -13.81 -8.25
C ALA A 137 -1.83 -14.24 -7.26
N SER A 138 -2.18 -14.97 -6.20
CA SER A 138 -1.20 -15.50 -5.25
C SER A 138 -0.24 -16.48 -5.92
N GLU A 139 -0.75 -17.37 -6.76
CA GLU A 139 0.06 -18.33 -7.52
C GLU A 139 0.98 -17.63 -8.53
N PHE A 140 0.44 -16.65 -9.27
CA PHE A 140 1.23 -15.85 -10.21
C PHE A 140 2.39 -15.14 -9.50
N ILE A 141 2.14 -14.50 -8.35
CA ILE A 141 3.17 -13.82 -7.58
C ILE A 141 4.27 -14.80 -7.14
N ARG A 142 3.90 -15.98 -6.64
CA ARG A 142 4.87 -16.99 -6.17
C ARG A 142 5.74 -17.54 -7.30
N THR A 143 5.19 -17.67 -8.49
CA THR A 143 5.91 -18.17 -9.67
C THR A 143 6.79 -17.11 -10.34
N HIS A 144 6.49 -15.81 -10.13
CA HIS A 144 7.18 -14.69 -10.78
C HIS A 144 7.78 -13.69 -9.78
N THR A 145 8.24 -14.14 -8.63
CA THR A 145 8.70 -13.27 -7.52
C THR A 145 9.80 -12.26 -7.90
N LYS A 146 10.56 -12.50 -8.98
CA LYS A 146 11.65 -11.63 -9.44
C LYS A 146 11.21 -10.52 -10.39
N THR A 147 9.95 -10.50 -10.82
CA THR A 147 9.41 -9.57 -11.83
C THR A 147 8.68 -8.38 -11.18
N LEU A 148 8.67 -7.23 -11.85
CA LEU A 148 7.83 -6.10 -11.47
C LEU A 148 6.36 -6.36 -11.78
N ALA A 149 6.05 -7.23 -12.73
CA ALA A 149 4.70 -7.75 -12.98
C ALA A 149 4.11 -8.38 -11.72
N ALA A 150 4.89 -9.18 -10.98
CA ALA A 150 4.44 -9.74 -9.71
C ALA A 150 4.19 -8.66 -8.64
N VAL A 151 4.99 -7.60 -8.61
CA VAL A 151 4.75 -6.45 -7.72
C VAL A 151 3.46 -5.73 -8.10
N ALA A 152 3.20 -5.52 -9.40
CA ALA A 152 1.96 -4.91 -9.89
C ALA A 152 0.72 -5.73 -9.52
N VAL A 153 0.78 -7.06 -9.69
CA VAL A 153 -0.30 -7.98 -9.28
C VAL A 153 -0.47 -7.96 -7.76
N PHE A 154 0.62 -7.93 -7.00
CA PHE A 154 0.56 -7.81 -5.54
C PHE A 154 -0.12 -6.50 -5.10
N LYS A 155 0.22 -5.36 -5.71
CA LYS A 155 -0.44 -4.07 -5.45
C LYS A 155 -1.95 -4.18 -5.64
N LYS A 156 -2.40 -4.72 -6.77
CA LYS A 156 -3.83 -4.81 -7.14
C LYS A 156 -4.63 -5.71 -6.20
N TYR A 157 -4.14 -6.90 -5.89
CA TYR A 157 -4.95 -7.94 -5.24
C TYR A 157 -4.72 -8.05 -3.72
N PHE A 158 -3.60 -7.50 -3.20
CA PHE A 158 -3.23 -7.67 -1.79
C PHE A 158 -2.91 -6.35 -1.08
N ALA A 159 -2.04 -5.49 -1.65
CA ALA A 159 -1.61 -4.29 -0.94
C ALA A 159 -2.74 -3.26 -0.76
N TYR A 160 -3.55 -3.07 -1.79
CA TYR A 160 -4.65 -2.08 -1.81
C TYR A 160 -6.04 -2.72 -1.80
N ALA A 161 -6.13 -4.01 -1.44
CA ALA A 161 -7.41 -4.69 -1.31
C ALA A 161 -8.25 -4.10 -0.16
N GLN A 162 -9.54 -3.91 -0.37
CA GLN A 162 -10.46 -3.43 0.66
C GLN A 162 -10.53 -4.37 1.87
N THR A 163 -10.49 -5.67 1.63
CA THR A 163 -10.49 -6.72 2.64
C THR A 163 -9.22 -7.56 2.52
N PRO A 164 -8.09 -7.11 3.11
CA PRO A 164 -6.83 -7.83 3.00
C PRO A 164 -6.86 -9.13 3.81
N ASP A 165 -6.44 -10.22 3.19
CA ASP A 165 -6.00 -11.41 3.94
C ASP A 165 -4.58 -11.14 4.45
N ALA A 166 -4.49 -10.78 5.72
CA ALA A 166 -3.23 -10.36 6.33
C ALA A 166 -2.15 -11.46 6.32
N ALA A 167 -2.54 -12.73 6.44
CA ALA A 167 -1.60 -13.85 6.47
C ALA A 167 -0.98 -14.06 5.08
N THR A 168 -1.82 -14.17 4.05
CA THR A 168 -1.37 -14.33 2.66
C THR A 168 -0.60 -13.10 2.20
N THR A 169 -1.10 -11.88 2.48
CA THR A 169 -0.42 -10.63 2.11
C THR A 169 0.99 -10.58 2.70
N ARG A 170 1.15 -10.92 3.98
CA ARG A 170 2.46 -10.95 4.65
C ARG A 170 3.41 -11.99 4.04
N SER A 171 2.89 -13.19 3.74
CA SER A 171 3.68 -14.25 3.11
C SER A 171 4.20 -13.83 1.73
N LEU A 172 3.31 -13.34 0.86
CA LEU A 172 3.67 -12.90 -0.49
C LEU A 172 4.65 -11.72 -0.48
N LEU A 173 4.44 -10.77 0.43
CA LEU A 173 5.35 -9.63 0.59
C LEU A 173 6.76 -10.07 1.00
N LYS A 174 6.86 -11.05 1.91
CA LYS A 174 8.14 -11.66 2.30
C LYS A 174 8.83 -12.35 1.12
N ASP A 175 8.07 -13.09 0.30
CA ASP A 175 8.61 -13.78 -0.86
C ASP A 175 9.14 -12.77 -1.90
N LEU A 176 8.37 -11.70 -2.18
CA LEU A 176 8.76 -10.63 -3.10
C LEU A 176 10.00 -9.88 -2.62
N THR A 177 10.03 -9.43 -1.36
CA THR A 177 11.18 -8.67 -0.82
C THR A 177 12.46 -9.51 -0.76
N LYS A 178 12.33 -10.81 -0.47
CA LYS A 178 13.45 -11.75 -0.52
C LYS A 178 14.01 -11.93 -1.94
N ALA A 179 13.12 -11.98 -2.95
CA ALA A 179 13.50 -12.16 -4.34
C ALA A 179 14.05 -10.89 -4.99
N GLN A 180 13.65 -9.71 -4.49
CA GLN A 180 14.00 -8.39 -5.03
C GLN A 180 14.66 -7.48 -3.95
N PRO A 181 15.79 -7.86 -3.35
CA PRO A 181 16.38 -7.14 -2.21
C PRO A 181 16.90 -5.73 -2.55
N ARG A 182 17.06 -5.40 -3.84
CA ARG A 182 17.49 -4.08 -4.32
C ARG A 182 16.32 -3.18 -4.76
N ASN A 183 15.10 -3.68 -4.69
CA ASN A 183 13.91 -2.89 -5.03
C ASN A 183 13.52 -2.00 -3.86
N ALA A 184 14.03 -0.75 -3.85
CA ALA A 184 13.79 0.21 -2.77
C ALA A 184 12.29 0.56 -2.64
N ALA A 185 11.57 0.68 -3.74
CA ALA A 185 10.13 0.94 -3.77
C ALA A 185 9.34 -0.18 -3.08
N LEU A 186 9.65 -1.42 -3.40
CA LEU A 186 9.06 -2.59 -2.75
C LEU A 186 9.39 -2.65 -1.26
N THR A 187 10.63 -2.31 -0.86
CA THR A 187 11.03 -2.26 0.55
C THR A 187 10.23 -1.22 1.32
N LEU A 188 10.10 -0.01 0.78
CA LEU A 188 9.31 1.06 1.39
C LEU A 188 7.82 0.70 1.50
N MET A 189 7.25 0.10 0.45
CA MET A 189 5.89 -0.42 0.47
C MET A 189 5.73 -1.50 1.54
N ALA A 190 6.70 -2.40 1.67
CA ALA A 190 6.69 -3.47 2.66
C ALA A 190 6.66 -2.94 4.10
N GLU A 191 7.48 -1.98 4.41
CA GLU A 191 7.52 -1.35 5.74
C GLU A 191 6.16 -0.74 6.11
N ARG A 192 5.55 0.02 5.19
CA ARG A 192 4.24 0.65 5.40
C ARG A 192 3.13 -0.39 5.55
N LEU A 193 3.10 -1.38 4.67
CA LEU A 193 2.05 -2.40 4.66
C LEU A 193 2.15 -3.32 5.87
N LEU A 194 3.36 -3.76 6.27
CA LEU A 194 3.56 -4.58 7.45
C LEU A 194 3.10 -3.86 8.72
N ALA A 195 3.37 -2.56 8.82
CA ALA A 195 2.86 -1.76 9.93
C ALA A 195 1.32 -1.79 9.99
N GLN A 196 0.64 -1.63 8.86
CA GLN A 196 -0.82 -1.70 8.80
C GLN A 196 -1.39 -3.09 9.11
N LEU A 197 -0.67 -4.15 8.72
CA LEU A 197 -1.07 -5.53 8.97
C LEU A 197 -0.86 -5.98 10.42
N ASN A 198 -0.01 -5.30 11.18
CA ASN A 198 0.25 -5.66 12.59
C ASN A 198 -1.02 -5.60 13.44
N GLY A 199 -1.87 -4.60 13.22
CA GLY A 199 -3.15 -4.47 13.92
C GLY A 199 -4.34 -5.08 13.20
N ALA A 200 -4.16 -5.92 12.18
CA ALA A 200 -5.27 -6.54 11.47
C ALA A 200 -5.96 -7.60 12.34
N ALA A 201 -7.29 -7.69 12.25
CA ALA A 201 -8.05 -8.71 12.95
C ALA A 201 -7.56 -10.12 12.58
N GLY A 202 -7.50 -11.00 13.57
CA GLY A 202 -6.96 -12.35 13.44
C GLY A 202 -5.43 -12.46 13.54
N GLN A 203 -4.67 -11.35 13.52
CA GLN A 203 -3.21 -11.37 13.63
C GLN A 203 -2.77 -11.27 15.09
N THR A 204 -1.65 -11.91 15.41
CA THR A 204 -0.98 -11.71 16.69
C THR A 204 -0.28 -10.35 16.67
N LEU A 205 -0.55 -9.53 17.70
CA LEU A 205 0.10 -8.24 17.86
C LEU A 205 1.60 -8.47 18.12
N PRO A 206 2.51 -7.77 17.45
CA PRO A 206 3.95 -7.88 17.71
C PRO A 206 4.28 -7.57 19.17
N ASP A 207 5.41 -8.06 19.65
CA ASP A 207 5.93 -7.65 20.94
C ASP A 207 6.31 -6.18 20.91
N PHE A 208 5.98 -5.45 21.96
CA PHE A 208 6.28 -4.04 22.10
C PHE A 208 6.73 -3.69 23.50
N SER A 209 7.51 -2.63 23.60
CA SER A 209 7.86 -1.95 24.84
C SER A 209 8.08 -0.47 24.50
N PHE A 210 7.23 0.41 25.06
CA PHE A 210 7.28 1.85 24.80
C PHE A 210 7.23 2.63 26.10
N GLU A 211 7.93 3.76 26.13
CA GLU A 211 7.88 4.70 27.24
C GLU A 211 6.53 5.43 27.25
N THR A 212 5.90 5.55 28.40
CA THR A 212 4.69 6.32 28.61
C THR A 212 4.99 7.78 28.97
N LEU A 213 3.96 8.62 28.98
CA LEU A 213 4.09 10.02 29.48
C LEU A 213 4.52 10.08 30.95
N ALA A 214 4.29 9.02 31.74
CA ALA A 214 4.74 8.90 33.13
C ALA A 214 6.21 8.44 33.28
N GLY A 215 6.95 8.26 32.17
CA GLY A 215 8.33 7.80 32.17
C GLY A 215 8.51 6.31 32.50
N LYS A 216 7.43 5.54 32.55
CA LYS A 216 7.46 4.10 32.82
C LYS A 216 7.23 3.32 31.52
N PRO A 217 7.89 2.18 31.31
CA PRO A 217 7.64 1.36 30.13
C PRO A 217 6.27 0.67 30.23
N VAL A 218 5.54 0.61 29.13
CA VAL A 218 4.41 -0.28 28.91
C VAL A 218 4.78 -1.29 27.83
N ASN A 219 4.55 -2.57 28.10
CA ASN A 219 4.90 -3.65 27.17
C ASN A 219 3.80 -4.70 27.09
N LYS A 220 3.83 -5.50 26.03
CA LYS A 220 2.83 -6.54 25.76
C LYS A 220 2.75 -7.59 26.87
N ALA A 221 3.87 -7.94 27.50
CA ALA A 221 3.90 -8.96 28.56
C ALA A 221 3.07 -8.57 29.77
N GLN A 222 2.88 -7.28 30.06
CA GLN A 222 2.02 -6.79 31.13
C GLN A 222 0.53 -7.17 30.94
N PHE A 223 0.14 -7.51 29.71
CA PHE A 223 -1.22 -7.91 29.35
C PHE A 223 -1.36 -9.42 29.09
N SER A 224 -0.31 -10.20 29.34
CA SER A 224 -0.35 -11.66 29.13
C SER A 224 -1.47 -12.32 29.92
N GLY A 225 -2.21 -13.21 29.29
CA GLY A 225 -3.32 -13.94 29.90
C GLY A 225 -4.60 -13.15 30.16
N ARG A 226 -4.72 -11.92 29.61
CA ARG A 226 -5.93 -11.09 29.74
C ARG A 226 -6.23 -10.31 28.50
N LEU A 227 -7.50 -9.95 28.32
CA LEU A 227 -7.95 -9.01 27.29
C LEU A 227 -7.33 -7.63 27.53
N PHE A 228 -7.03 -6.91 26.48
CA PHE A 228 -6.69 -5.49 26.58
C PHE A 228 -7.13 -4.71 25.34
N VAL A 229 -7.34 -3.41 25.55
CA VAL A 229 -7.71 -2.46 24.49
C VAL A 229 -6.57 -1.48 24.26
N VAL A 230 -6.24 -1.25 22.98
CA VAL A 230 -5.39 -0.15 22.56
C VAL A 230 -6.29 0.94 21.99
N PHE A 231 -6.29 2.12 22.59
CA PHE A 231 -6.99 3.28 22.05
C PHE A 231 -6.02 4.17 21.27
N PHE A 232 -6.45 4.62 20.10
CA PHE A 232 -5.72 5.59 19.28
C PHE A 232 -6.43 6.93 19.37
N THR A 233 -5.69 7.99 19.75
CA THR A 233 -6.23 9.33 19.94
C THR A 233 -5.26 10.42 19.51
N ALA A 234 -5.74 11.64 19.49
CA ALA A 234 -4.95 12.87 19.40
C ALA A 234 -5.81 14.03 19.93
N SER A 235 -5.19 15.13 20.32
CA SER A 235 -5.89 16.33 20.83
C SER A 235 -6.93 16.86 19.84
N TRP A 236 -6.63 16.80 18.56
CA TRP A 236 -7.54 17.21 17.47
C TRP A 236 -8.67 16.20 17.17
N ALA A 237 -8.58 14.97 17.67
CA ALA A 237 -9.63 13.95 17.44
C ALA A 237 -10.84 14.09 18.37
N GLY A 238 -10.69 14.81 19.50
CA GLY A 238 -11.79 15.12 20.42
C GLY A 238 -12.40 13.93 21.17
N ASN A 239 -11.81 12.72 21.09
CA ASN A 239 -12.37 11.48 21.66
C ASN A 239 -11.81 11.08 23.04
N SER A 240 -10.89 11.87 23.63
CA SER A 240 -10.21 11.53 24.89
C SER A 240 -11.18 11.37 26.06
N ARG A 241 -12.25 12.18 26.14
CA ARG A 241 -13.29 12.05 27.16
C ARG A 241 -14.07 10.74 27.03
N LEU A 242 -14.40 10.32 25.82
CA LEU A 242 -15.05 9.03 25.58
C LEU A 242 -14.15 7.86 25.96
N ILE A 243 -12.85 7.97 25.72
CA ILE A 243 -11.86 7.00 26.18
C ILE A 243 -11.85 6.93 27.70
N ALA A 244 -11.81 8.07 28.42
CA ALA A 244 -11.83 8.13 29.87
C ALA A 244 -13.10 7.47 30.44
N GLU A 245 -14.24 7.72 29.85
CA GLU A 245 -15.51 7.11 30.23
C GLU A 245 -15.53 5.61 29.99
N SER A 246 -15.04 5.15 28.85
CA SER A 246 -14.90 3.72 28.54
C SER A 246 -13.96 3.03 29.50
N LEU A 247 -12.79 3.62 29.80
CA LEU A 247 -11.86 3.08 30.80
C LEU A 247 -12.50 2.91 32.17
N ARG A 248 -13.30 3.88 32.62
CA ARG A 248 -14.02 3.79 33.89
C ARG A 248 -15.08 2.68 33.85
N ARG A 249 -15.87 2.56 32.78
CA ARG A 249 -16.84 1.47 32.62
C ARG A 249 -16.16 0.10 32.60
N MET A 250 -15.07 -0.05 31.86
CA MET A 250 -14.28 -1.28 31.82
C MET A 250 -13.74 -1.65 33.19
N HIS A 251 -13.20 -0.68 33.94
CA HIS A 251 -12.69 -0.92 35.29
C HIS A 251 -13.79 -1.37 36.25
N ASN A 252 -14.95 -0.72 36.22
CA ASN A 252 -16.09 -1.07 37.07
C ASN A 252 -16.66 -2.47 36.77
N ALA A 253 -16.71 -2.84 35.48
CA ALA A 253 -17.28 -4.12 35.05
C ALA A 253 -16.30 -5.29 35.21
N TYR A 254 -15.02 -5.08 34.98
CA TYR A 254 -14.06 -6.16 34.81
C TYR A 254 -12.83 -6.05 35.74
N GLY A 255 -12.61 -4.89 36.36
CA GLY A 255 -11.42 -4.66 37.20
C GLY A 255 -10.13 -4.83 36.38
N ASN A 256 -9.18 -5.56 36.95
CA ASN A 256 -7.89 -5.81 36.30
C ASN A 256 -7.91 -6.96 35.27
N ARG A 257 -9.07 -7.59 35.02
CA ARG A 257 -9.19 -8.65 34.01
C ARG A 257 -9.09 -8.11 32.57
N VAL A 258 -9.36 -6.81 32.35
CA VAL A 258 -9.19 -6.12 31.07
C VAL A 258 -8.17 -5.01 31.24
N GLY A 259 -7.12 -5.04 30.43
CA GLY A 259 -6.10 -3.99 30.38
C GLY A 259 -6.43 -2.92 29.36
N ALA A 260 -5.73 -1.78 29.43
CA ALA A 260 -5.81 -0.76 28.41
C ALA A 260 -4.48 -0.02 28.26
N VAL A 261 -4.26 0.52 27.05
CA VAL A 261 -3.18 1.45 26.73
C VAL A 261 -3.70 2.49 25.75
N VAL A 262 -3.28 3.72 25.87
CA VAL A 262 -3.63 4.81 24.95
C VAL A 262 -2.39 5.22 24.18
N LEU A 263 -2.49 5.31 22.86
CA LEU A 263 -1.48 5.87 21.97
C LEU A 263 -1.98 7.20 21.42
N SER A 264 -1.31 8.29 21.78
CA SER A 264 -1.59 9.62 21.25
C SER A 264 -0.65 9.96 20.09
N MET A 265 -1.25 10.57 19.06
CA MET A 265 -0.58 11.03 17.84
C MET A 265 -0.17 12.51 17.92
N ASP A 266 -0.20 13.11 19.11
CA ASP A 266 0.19 14.49 19.30
C ASP A 266 1.70 14.69 19.12
N LEU A 267 2.06 15.81 18.48
CA LEU A 267 3.45 16.26 18.35
C LEU A 267 3.94 16.94 19.65
N ASP A 268 3.05 17.67 20.33
CA ASP A 268 3.33 18.29 21.63
C ASP A 268 3.06 17.29 22.78
N ARG A 269 4.14 16.72 23.28
CA ARG A 269 4.10 15.76 24.37
C ARG A 269 3.58 16.37 25.69
N ASN A 270 3.89 17.64 25.96
CA ASN A 270 3.45 18.33 27.16
C ASN A 270 1.96 18.68 27.11
N GLY A 271 1.50 19.21 25.98
CA GLY A 271 0.08 19.46 25.74
C GLY A 271 -0.75 18.18 25.81
N CYS A 272 -0.25 17.09 25.23
CA CYS A 272 -0.87 15.76 25.36
C CYS A 272 -1.00 15.34 26.83
N LYS A 273 0.07 15.45 27.62
CA LYS A 273 0.06 15.11 29.04
C LYS A 273 -1.01 15.89 29.80
N GLN A 274 -1.03 17.22 29.63
CA GLN A 274 -2.02 18.08 30.28
C GLN A 274 -3.45 17.74 29.90
N GLN A 275 -3.70 17.37 28.63
CA GLN A 275 -5.03 16.96 28.18
C GLN A 275 -5.44 15.62 28.80
N MET A 276 -4.57 14.62 28.80
CA MET A 276 -4.87 13.31 29.38
C MET A 276 -5.15 13.41 30.88
N GLU A 277 -4.44 14.29 31.59
CA GLU A 277 -4.69 14.59 33.01
C GLU A 277 -6.04 15.28 33.23
N ARG A 278 -6.37 16.30 32.44
CA ARG A 278 -7.68 16.98 32.49
C ARG A 278 -8.85 16.03 32.24
N ASP A 279 -8.69 15.13 31.27
CA ASP A 279 -9.74 14.17 30.88
C ASP A 279 -9.73 12.92 31.79
N SER A 280 -8.84 12.87 32.80
CA SER A 280 -8.74 11.76 33.76
C SER A 280 -8.50 10.40 33.13
N ILE A 281 -7.60 10.33 32.14
CA ILE A 281 -7.20 9.07 31.51
C ILE A 281 -6.41 8.24 32.53
N SER A 282 -6.95 7.10 32.94
CA SER A 282 -6.37 6.21 33.95
C SER A 282 -5.44 5.13 33.38
N ALA A 283 -5.39 4.95 32.06
CA ALA A 283 -4.53 3.98 31.38
C ALA A 283 -3.13 4.56 31.08
N PRO A 284 -2.09 3.72 30.91
CA PRO A 284 -0.79 4.15 30.40
C PRO A 284 -0.94 4.86 29.04
N VAL A 285 -0.33 6.04 28.89
CA VAL A 285 -0.37 6.83 27.66
C VAL A 285 1.00 6.87 27.01
N ILE A 286 1.08 6.42 25.76
CA ILE A 286 2.25 6.55 24.90
C ILE A 286 2.06 7.80 24.05
N CYS A 287 3.02 8.72 24.09
CA CYS A 287 3.10 9.90 23.21
C CYS A 287 4.56 10.24 23.01
N ASP A 288 5.13 9.89 21.86
CA ASP A 288 6.55 10.10 21.55
C ASP A 288 6.84 11.38 20.76
N GLY A 289 5.79 12.15 20.42
CA GLY A 289 5.91 13.40 19.66
C GLY A 289 6.21 13.20 18.18
N LYS A 290 6.05 11.98 17.64
CA LYS A 290 6.38 11.67 16.25
C LYS A 290 5.15 11.45 15.35
N ALA A 291 3.95 11.62 15.88
CA ALA A 291 2.69 11.40 15.17
C ALA A 291 2.69 10.07 14.38
N PHE A 292 2.35 10.11 13.09
CA PHE A 292 2.30 8.90 12.24
C PHE A 292 3.68 8.27 11.95
N GLN A 293 4.78 8.94 12.27
CA GLN A 293 6.13 8.38 12.21
C GLN A 293 6.52 7.61 13.48
N SER A 294 5.63 7.58 14.49
CA SER A 294 5.83 6.85 15.74
C SER A 294 6.04 5.36 15.48
N LYS A 295 7.10 4.80 16.07
CA LYS A 295 7.33 3.35 16.06
C LYS A 295 6.20 2.61 16.78
N ALA A 296 5.61 3.22 17.80
CA ALA A 296 4.45 2.65 18.50
C ALA A 296 3.24 2.57 17.57
N ALA A 297 2.96 3.61 16.78
CA ALA A 297 1.89 3.62 15.80
C ALA A 297 2.06 2.50 14.75
N GLN A 298 3.26 2.33 14.22
CA GLN A 298 3.58 1.27 13.25
C GLN A 298 3.48 -0.13 13.86
N THR A 299 4.02 -0.32 15.06
CA THR A 299 4.00 -1.62 15.74
C THR A 299 2.60 -2.04 16.14
N LEU A 300 1.78 -1.10 16.61
CA LEU A 300 0.39 -1.35 17.04
C LEU A 300 -0.61 -1.31 15.86
N GLY A 301 -0.13 -1.09 14.63
CA GLY A 301 -0.97 -1.15 13.43
C GLY A 301 -1.99 -0.03 13.34
N LEU A 302 -1.63 1.19 13.78
CA LEU A 302 -2.49 2.36 13.62
C LEU A 302 -2.81 2.60 12.14
N ARG A 303 -4.09 2.80 11.83
CA ARG A 303 -4.54 3.19 10.47
C ARG A 303 -5.00 4.63 10.42
N TYR A 304 -5.82 5.01 11.38
CA TYR A 304 -6.39 6.36 11.51
C TYR A 304 -6.71 6.67 12.98
N VAL A 305 -7.01 7.94 13.24
CA VAL A 305 -7.41 8.45 14.55
C VAL A 305 -8.77 9.18 14.38
N PRO A 306 -9.74 8.92 15.25
CA PRO A 306 -9.74 7.97 16.35
C PRO A 306 -9.86 6.52 15.90
N GLY A 307 -9.32 5.57 16.70
CA GLY A 307 -9.40 4.15 16.43
C GLY A 307 -9.14 3.30 17.68
N ASN A 308 -9.27 2.00 17.57
CA ASN A 308 -8.95 1.07 18.66
C ASN A 308 -8.59 -0.33 18.16
N LEU A 309 -7.95 -1.11 19.03
CA LEU A 309 -7.76 -2.54 18.88
C LEU A 309 -8.27 -3.25 20.11
N LEU A 310 -8.98 -4.34 19.93
CA LEU A 310 -9.31 -5.28 21.00
C LEU A 310 -8.45 -6.52 20.83
N VAL A 311 -7.66 -6.86 21.86
CA VAL A 311 -6.68 -7.94 21.85
C VAL A 311 -7.03 -8.96 22.91
N ASN A 312 -7.06 -10.24 22.55
CA ASN A 312 -7.39 -11.33 23.47
C ASN A 312 -6.19 -11.75 24.34
N ALA A 313 -6.44 -12.68 25.26
CA ALA A 313 -5.46 -13.19 26.21
C ALA A 313 -4.20 -13.81 25.55
N GLU A 314 -4.34 -14.34 24.33
CA GLU A 314 -3.26 -14.92 23.53
C GLU A 314 -2.47 -13.84 22.75
N GLY A 315 -2.84 -12.56 22.89
CA GLY A 315 -2.22 -11.44 22.17
C GLY A 315 -2.64 -11.32 20.70
N ARG A 316 -3.79 -11.90 20.33
CA ARG A 316 -4.38 -11.81 18.98
C ARG A 316 -5.39 -10.67 18.92
N VAL A 317 -5.32 -9.85 17.89
CA VAL A 317 -6.33 -8.83 17.61
C VAL A 317 -7.63 -9.51 17.19
N VAL A 318 -8.68 -9.36 17.98
CA VAL A 318 -10.00 -9.99 17.75
C VAL A 318 -10.99 -9.02 17.11
N ALA A 319 -10.78 -7.72 17.28
CA ALA A 319 -11.54 -6.67 16.61
C ALA A 319 -10.71 -5.38 16.55
N ARG A 320 -11.09 -4.47 15.67
CA ARG A 320 -10.48 -3.14 15.57
C ARG A 320 -11.48 -2.11 15.09
N ASP A 321 -11.17 -0.86 15.39
CA ASP A 321 -11.88 0.31 14.89
C ASP A 321 -13.39 0.26 15.15
N LEU A 322 -13.76 -0.35 16.30
CA LEU A 322 -15.13 -0.43 16.78
C LEU A 322 -15.57 0.94 17.34
N ASP A 323 -16.86 1.28 17.23
CA ASP A 323 -17.41 2.31 18.08
C ASP A 323 -17.41 1.88 19.56
N PHE A 324 -17.63 2.82 20.49
CA PHE A 324 -17.52 2.52 21.92
C PHE A 324 -18.58 1.52 22.40
N ASP A 325 -19.78 1.55 21.86
CA ASP A 325 -20.87 0.65 22.25
C ASP A 325 -20.62 -0.77 21.70
N GLU A 326 -20.17 -0.88 20.45
CA GLU A 326 -19.76 -2.15 19.85
C GLU A 326 -18.56 -2.76 20.59
N MET A 327 -17.61 -1.95 21.00
CA MET A 327 -16.45 -2.41 21.76
C MET A 327 -16.88 -2.97 23.12
N GLU A 328 -17.76 -2.30 23.85
CA GLU A 328 -18.28 -2.77 25.14
C GLU A 328 -19.07 -4.07 24.99
N LYS A 329 -19.91 -4.16 23.97
CA LYS A 329 -20.63 -5.39 23.63
C LYS A 329 -19.66 -6.53 23.33
N ARG A 330 -18.63 -6.26 22.54
CA ARG A 330 -17.63 -7.27 22.19
C ARG A 330 -16.79 -7.71 23.38
N LEU A 331 -16.43 -6.78 24.26
CA LEU A 331 -15.79 -7.11 25.54
C LEU A 331 -16.67 -8.02 26.41
N ALA A 332 -17.96 -7.69 26.54
CA ALA A 332 -18.89 -8.50 27.33
C ALA A 332 -19.05 -9.94 26.78
N GLU A 333 -19.01 -10.11 25.46
CA GLU A 333 -19.03 -11.42 24.82
C GLU A 333 -17.78 -12.26 25.13
N LEU A 334 -16.60 -11.62 25.11
CA LEU A 334 -15.30 -12.28 25.31
C LEU A 334 -14.99 -12.54 26.81
N MET A 335 -15.72 -11.90 27.73
CA MET A 335 -15.55 -12.05 29.17
C MET A 335 -16.50 -13.07 29.80
N LYS A 336 -17.38 -13.66 29.02
CA LYS A 336 -18.24 -14.79 29.42
C LYS A 336 -17.44 -16.08 29.50
#